data_627c8bc99cb17dfaaf1601a63e722ab7
#
_entry.id   627c8bc99cb17dfaaf1601a63e722ab7
#
_cell.length_a   1.000
_cell.length_b   1.000
_cell.length_c   1.000
_cell.angle_alpha   90.00
_cell.angle_beta   90.00
_cell.angle_gamma   90.00
#
_symmetry.space_group_name_H-M   'P 1'
#
loop_
_entity.id
_entity.type
_entity.pdbx_description
1 polymer ?
#
loop_
_entity_poly.entity_id
_entity_poly.type
_entity_poly.pdbx_seq_one_letter_code
_entity_poly.pdbx_strand_id
1 'polypeptide(L)'
;FKRAVKGGYAIPAFNFNNLEQLQAIITAASETKSPVILQVSKGARAYANPILLRYMAEGAVEYAKSLGCNHPEIVLHLDHGDSFELVKGCVDLGFSSVMIDGSSLPYEENIELTKKCVEYAHQFDVTVEAELGVLAEEVIDFSTRTGCDSLAISIGTSHGAYKFKPEQCTRDPKTGRLVPPPLAFDILHEIEEKLPGFPIVLHGSSSVPQEFVNIINKYGGNMPG
;
A
#
# COMPACT_ATOMS: atom_id res chain seq x y z
N PHE A 1 -7.18 5.84 7.81
CA PHE A 1 -8.04 4.80 7.24
C PHE A 1 -9.53 5.03 7.56
N LYS A 2 -9.94 5.19 8.82
CA LYS A 2 -11.38 5.29 9.21
C LYS A 2 -12.19 6.30 8.39
N ARG A 3 -11.63 7.48 8.09
CA ARG A 3 -12.31 8.50 7.25
C ARG A 3 -12.42 8.06 5.80
N ALA A 4 -11.40 7.41 5.26
CA ALA A 4 -11.39 6.91 3.89
C ALA A 4 -12.45 5.80 3.70
N VAL A 5 -12.47 4.82 4.58
CA VAL A 5 -13.47 3.73 4.58
C VAL A 5 -14.88 4.30 4.69
N LYS A 6 -15.13 5.19 5.68
CA LYS A 6 -16.46 5.82 5.86
C LYS A 6 -16.87 6.71 4.69
N GLY A 7 -15.90 7.38 4.06
CA GLY A 7 -16.10 8.30 2.94
C GLY A 7 -16.15 7.62 1.58
N GLY A 8 -15.82 6.33 1.49
CA GLY A 8 -15.78 5.56 0.25
C GLY A 8 -14.71 6.06 -0.73
N TYR A 9 -13.53 6.45 -0.24
CA TYR A 9 -12.40 6.87 -1.08
C TYR A 9 -11.10 6.14 -0.72
N ALA A 10 -10.23 5.97 -1.70
CA ALA A 10 -8.89 5.43 -1.49
C ALA A 10 -7.87 6.53 -1.15
N ILE A 11 -6.86 6.20 -0.35
CA ILE A 11 -5.71 7.06 -0.09
C ILE A 11 -4.60 6.64 -1.05
N PRO A 12 -4.10 7.53 -1.93
CA PRO A 12 -3.04 7.18 -2.86
C PRO A 12 -1.70 7.06 -2.13
N ALA A 13 -0.93 6.05 -2.53
CA ALA A 13 0.42 5.79 -2.04
C ALA A 13 1.41 5.82 -3.21
N PHE A 14 2.42 6.69 -3.12
CA PHE A 14 3.40 6.91 -4.18
C PHE A 14 4.81 6.65 -3.69
N ASN A 15 5.53 5.80 -4.41
CA ASN A 15 6.97 5.61 -4.19
C ASN A 15 7.74 6.83 -4.67
N PHE A 16 8.71 7.27 -3.89
CA PHE A 16 9.64 8.32 -4.29
C PHE A 16 11.09 7.95 -3.97
N ASN A 17 12.01 8.41 -4.79
CA ASN A 17 13.45 8.15 -4.66
C ASN A 17 14.29 9.43 -4.71
N ASN A 18 13.69 10.54 -5.12
CA ASN A 18 14.39 11.80 -5.35
C ASN A 18 13.47 13.00 -5.06
N LEU A 19 14.08 14.17 -5.07
CA LEU A 19 13.42 15.44 -4.75
C LEU A 19 12.34 15.82 -5.77
N GLU A 20 12.58 15.55 -7.05
CA GLU A 20 11.66 15.91 -8.14
C GLU A 20 10.33 15.12 -8.03
N GLN A 21 10.41 13.83 -7.75
CA GLN A 21 9.23 13.00 -7.50
C GLN A 21 8.48 13.50 -6.26
N LEU A 22 9.20 13.76 -5.16
CA LEU A 22 8.59 14.26 -3.94
C LEU A 22 7.85 15.58 -4.17
N GLN A 23 8.47 16.54 -4.84
CA GLN A 23 7.82 17.83 -5.16
C GLN A 23 6.55 17.63 -6.00
N ALA A 24 6.62 16.79 -7.03
CA ALA A 24 5.46 16.50 -7.88
C ALA A 24 4.29 15.89 -7.09
N ILE A 25 4.57 14.90 -6.25
CA ILE A 25 3.57 14.23 -5.41
C ILE A 25 2.91 15.23 -4.44
N ILE A 26 3.72 16.05 -3.74
CA ILE A 26 3.21 17.01 -2.77
C ILE A 26 2.42 18.14 -3.44
N THR A 27 2.87 18.60 -4.60
CA THR A 27 2.13 19.61 -5.37
C THR A 27 0.75 19.08 -5.76
N ALA A 28 0.69 17.89 -6.34
CA ALA A 28 -0.57 17.26 -6.74
C ALA A 28 -1.51 17.02 -5.54
N ALA A 29 -0.98 16.50 -4.43
CA ALA A 29 -1.76 16.29 -3.20
C ALA A 29 -2.31 17.62 -2.63
N SER A 30 -1.52 18.69 -2.68
CA SER A 30 -1.93 20.02 -2.21
C SER A 30 -3.01 20.63 -3.11
N GLU A 31 -2.86 20.54 -4.43
CA GLU A 31 -3.84 21.03 -5.41
C GLU A 31 -5.19 20.31 -5.29
N THR A 32 -5.14 18.99 -5.10
CA THR A 32 -6.34 18.15 -4.95
C THR A 32 -6.91 18.13 -3.53
N LYS A 33 -6.19 18.72 -2.57
CA LYS A 33 -6.51 18.65 -1.12
C LYS A 33 -6.69 17.23 -0.61
N SER A 34 -5.88 16.33 -1.12
CA SER A 34 -5.94 14.89 -0.82
C SER A 34 -4.90 14.49 0.21
N PRO A 35 -5.21 13.53 1.12
CA PRO A 35 -4.18 12.84 1.89
C PRO A 35 -3.28 12.05 0.94
N VAL A 36 -2.02 11.83 1.34
CA VAL A 36 -1.07 11.08 0.53
C VAL A 36 -0.13 10.25 1.41
N ILE A 37 0.18 9.05 0.94
CA ILE A 37 1.20 8.17 1.52
C ILE A 37 2.46 8.27 0.65
N LEU A 38 3.56 8.70 1.25
CA LEU A 38 4.89 8.71 0.65
C LEU A 38 5.55 7.37 0.95
N GLN A 39 5.70 6.53 -0.06
CA GLN A 39 6.27 5.19 0.09
C GLN A 39 7.77 5.17 -0.20
N VAL A 40 8.50 4.40 0.60
CA VAL A 40 9.93 4.20 0.45
C VAL A 40 10.25 2.72 0.56
N SER A 41 10.66 2.11 -0.54
CA SER A 41 11.12 0.73 -0.55
C SER A 41 12.48 0.57 0.14
N LYS A 42 12.84 -0.67 0.50
CA LYS A 42 14.17 -1.02 0.99
C LYS A 42 15.28 -0.51 0.05
N GLY A 43 15.09 -0.65 -1.27
CA GLY A 43 16.04 -0.17 -2.28
C GLY A 43 16.14 1.35 -2.31
N ALA A 44 15.03 2.06 -2.23
CA ALA A 44 15.01 3.53 -2.17
C ALA A 44 15.70 4.06 -0.91
N ARG A 45 15.49 3.41 0.25
CA ARG A 45 16.20 3.74 1.50
C ARG A 45 17.71 3.58 1.37
N ALA A 46 18.17 2.50 0.74
CA ALA A 46 19.60 2.26 0.53
C ALA A 46 20.22 3.29 -0.43
N TYR A 47 19.47 3.68 -1.47
CA TYR A 47 19.91 4.66 -2.46
C TYR A 47 20.00 6.08 -1.88
N ALA A 48 18.95 6.57 -1.25
CA ALA A 48 18.82 7.96 -0.85
C ALA A 48 19.32 8.28 0.57
N ASN A 49 19.80 7.29 1.33
CA ASN A 49 20.15 7.40 2.74
C ASN A 49 18.93 7.67 3.66
N PRO A 50 18.70 6.86 4.68
CA PRO A 50 17.50 6.96 5.54
C PRO A 50 17.39 8.30 6.30
N ILE A 51 18.50 8.92 6.66
CA ILE A 51 18.49 10.24 7.33
C ILE A 51 17.97 11.30 6.36
N LEU A 52 18.48 11.34 5.12
CA LEU A 52 18.02 12.31 4.11
C LEU A 52 16.55 12.12 3.77
N LEU A 53 16.08 10.87 3.64
CA LEU A 53 14.66 10.57 3.38
C LEU A 53 13.74 11.11 4.48
N ARG A 54 14.15 10.97 5.74
CA ARG A 54 13.39 11.53 6.86
C ARG A 54 13.24 13.05 6.72
N TYR A 55 14.33 13.78 6.53
CA TYR A 55 14.28 15.23 6.39
C TYR A 55 13.58 15.68 5.11
N MET A 56 13.66 14.91 4.03
CA MET A 56 12.84 15.14 2.83
C MET A 56 11.34 15.03 3.14
N ALA A 57 10.92 14.02 3.90
CA ALA A 57 9.52 13.86 4.31
C ALA A 57 9.06 14.97 5.28
N GLU A 58 9.89 15.37 6.23
CA GLU A 58 9.62 16.53 7.11
C GLU A 58 9.51 17.82 6.29
N GLY A 59 10.43 18.04 5.34
CA GLY A 59 10.39 19.16 4.40
C GLY A 59 9.17 19.16 3.49
N ALA A 60 8.64 18.00 3.13
CA ALA A 60 7.42 17.87 2.35
C ALA A 60 6.20 18.46 3.05
N VAL A 61 6.11 18.34 4.38
CA VAL A 61 5.04 18.94 5.19
C VAL A 61 5.11 20.47 5.10
N GLU A 62 6.29 21.04 5.28
CA GLU A 62 6.48 22.50 5.19
C GLU A 62 6.26 23.02 3.76
N TYR A 63 6.67 22.24 2.76
CA TYR A 63 6.41 22.57 1.36
C TYR A 63 4.90 22.58 1.06
N ALA A 64 4.14 21.58 1.51
CA ALA A 64 2.69 21.56 1.37
C ALA A 64 2.02 22.79 2.03
N LYS A 65 2.48 23.19 3.23
CA LYS A 65 2.01 24.41 3.90
C LYS A 65 2.30 25.66 3.06
N SER A 66 3.46 25.76 2.45
CA SER A 66 3.82 26.89 1.58
C SER A 66 2.95 26.97 0.32
N LEU A 67 2.38 25.85 -0.13
CA LEU A 67 1.40 25.79 -1.22
C LEU A 67 -0.05 26.10 -0.77
N GLY A 68 -0.23 26.46 0.51
CA GLY A 68 -1.54 26.81 1.06
C GLY A 68 -2.32 25.65 1.68
N CYS A 69 -1.71 24.48 1.82
CA CYS A 69 -2.30 23.36 2.56
C CYS A 69 -2.05 23.51 4.06
N ASN A 70 -3.02 24.07 4.80
CA ASN A 70 -2.86 24.37 6.23
C ASN A 70 -2.77 23.11 7.12
N HIS A 71 -3.34 21.99 6.66
CA HIS A 71 -3.37 20.72 7.38
C HIS A 71 -2.99 19.56 6.44
N PRO A 72 -1.71 19.46 6.05
CA PRO A 72 -1.27 18.39 5.14
C PRO A 72 -1.36 17.02 5.85
N GLU A 73 -2.07 16.09 5.24
CA GLU A 73 -2.16 14.71 5.70
C GLU A 73 -1.17 13.86 4.90
N ILE A 74 0.07 13.83 5.36
CA ILE A 74 1.18 13.14 4.70
C ILE A 74 1.67 12.03 5.64
N VAL A 75 1.75 10.81 5.12
CA VAL A 75 2.28 9.63 5.81
C VAL A 75 3.61 9.23 5.16
N LEU A 76 4.64 8.99 5.96
CA LEU A 76 5.87 8.33 5.50
C LEU A 76 5.77 6.85 5.81
N HIS A 77 5.85 6.01 4.77
CA HIS A 77 5.59 4.59 4.83
C HIS A 77 6.76 3.75 4.29
N LEU A 78 7.14 2.70 5.02
CA LEU A 78 8.03 1.66 4.52
C LEU A 78 7.23 0.70 3.63
N ASP A 79 7.64 0.57 2.38
CA ASP A 79 7.05 -0.31 1.38
C ASP A 79 7.86 -1.63 1.27
N HIS A 80 7.19 -2.77 1.43
CA HIS A 80 7.76 -4.11 1.42
C HIS A 80 9.00 -4.31 2.31
N GLY A 81 8.84 -4.10 3.61
CA GLY A 81 9.85 -4.49 4.61
C GLY A 81 9.97 -6.02 4.68
N ASP A 82 11.19 -6.53 4.65
CA ASP A 82 11.49 -7.98 4.60
C ASP A 82 11.98 -8.55 5.95
N SER A 83 12.06 -7.74 6.99
CA SER A 83 12.58 -8.16 8.29
C SER A 83 12.12 -7.24 9.41
N PHE A 84 12.05 -7.79 10.61
CA PHE A 84 11.76 -7.02 11.82
C PHE A 84 12.77 -5.89 12.04
N GLU A 85 14.06 -6.13 11.78
CA GLU A 85 15.14 -5.15 11.96
C GLU A 85 14.96 -3.95 11.04
N LEU A 86 14.49 -4.16 9.80
CA LEU A 86 14.19 -3.09 8.86
C LEU A 86 12.98 -2.28 9.31
N VAL A 87 11.89 -2.95 9.70
CA VAL A 87 10.69 -2.33 10.26
C VAL A 87 11.04 -1.50 11.50
N LYS A 88 11.74 -2.10 12.47
CA LYS A 88 12.22 -1.42 13.67
C LYS A 88 13.04 -0.17 13.34
N GLY A 89 13.99 -0.29 12.41
CA GLY A 89 14.83 0.83 12.00
C GLY A 89 14.04 1.96 11.33
N CYS A 90 12.93 1.68 10.68
CA CYS A 90 12.04 2.72 10.13
C CYS A 90 11.22 3.40 11.22
N VAL A 91 10.67 2.63 12.16
CA VAL A 91 9.95 3.17 13.33
C VAL A 91 10.87 4.09 14.15
N ASP A 92 12.08 3.65 14.46
CA ASP A 92 13.08 4.41 15.22
C ASP A 92 13.48 5.72 14.50
N LEU A 93 13.40 5.74 13.17
CA LEU A 93 13.65 6.93 12.34
C LEU A 93 12.44 7.86 12.19
N GLY A 94 11.30 7.53 12.78
CA GLY A 94 10.10 8.37 12.77
C GLY A 94 9.20 8.17 11.56
N PHE A 95 9.22 6.99 10.92
CA PHE A 95 8.19 6.60 9.98
C PHE A 95 6.85 6.49 10.71
N SER A 96 5.79 6.98 10.13
CA SER A 96 4.44 6.94 10.70
C SER A 96 3.65 5.70 10.29
N SER A 97 4.18 4.94 9.32
CA SER A 97 3.60 3.70 8.84
C SER A 97 4.69 2.78 8.31
N VAL A 98 4.52 1.48 8.45
CA VAL A 98 5.46 0.47 7.96
C VAL A 98 4.69 -0.72 7.41
N MET A 99 5.27 -1.37 6.38
CA MET A 99 4.80 -2.65 5.88
C MET A 99 5.81 -3.74 6.18
N ILE A 100 5.32 -4.88 6.64
CA ILE A 100 6.06 -6.13 6.72
C ILE A 100 5.49 -7.13 5.70
N ASP A 101 6.33 -7.57 4.80
CA ASP A 101 5.98 -8.55 3.77
C ASP A 101 6.56 -9.91 4.15
N GLY A 102 5.75 -10.73 4.80
CA GLY A 102 6.04 -12.13 5.13
C GLY A 102 5.38 -13.12 4.17
N SER A 103 4.82 -12.67 3.05
CA SER A 103 4.03 -13.50 2.12
C SER A 103 4.81 -14.68 1.51
N SER A 104 6.13 -14.61 1.48
CA SER A 104 7.02 -15.71 1.05
C SER A 104 7.29 -16.76 2.12
N LEU A 105 6.93 -16.51 3.37
CA LEU A 105 7.12 -17.42 4.50
C LEU A 105 5.93 -18.37 4.63
N PRO A 106 6.10 -19.51 5.34
CA PRO A 106 4.98 -20.30 5.81
C PRO A 106 4.00 -19.45 6.63
N TYR A 107 2.71 -19.76 6.55
CA TYR A 107 1.62 -18.96 7.14
C TYR A 107 1.85 -18.60 8.62
N GLU A 108 2.20 -19.58 9.44
CA GLU A 108 2.47 -19.36 10.88
C GLU A 108 3.69 -18.46 11.12
N GLU A 109 4.74 -18.61 10.31
CA GLU A 109 5.93 -17.75 10.41
C GLU A 109 5.63 -16.30 9.98
N ASN A 110 4.76 -16.10 8.97
CA ASN A 110 4.28 -14.78 8.59
C ASN A 110 3.50 -14.14 9.74
N ILE A 111 2.62 -14.90 10.41
CA ILE A 111 1.88 -14.41 11.59
C ILE A 111 2.85 -13.99 12.71
N GLU A 112 3.82 -14.82 13.05
CA GLU A 112 4.79 -14.53 14.12
C GLU A 112 5.61 -13.27 13.81
N LEU A 113 6.12 -13.16 12.58
CA LEU A 113 6.88 -12.00 12.12
C LEU A 113 6.03 -10.73 12.13
N THR A 114 4.84 -10.79 11.57
CA THR A 114 3.92 -9.63 11.52
C THR A 114 3.52 -9.19 12.91
N LYS A 115 3.13 -10.11 13.79
CA LYS A 115 2.77 -9.81 15.18
C LYS A 115 3.91 -9.13 15.92
N LYS A 116 5.14 -9.61 15.76
CA LYS A 116 6.34 -8.98 16.36
C LYS A 116 6.52 -7.54 15.89
N CYS A 117 6.29 -7.27 14.60
CA CYS A 117 6.36 -5.92 14.03
C CYS A 117 5.25 -5.03 14.59
N VAL A 118 4.02 -5.53 14.68
CA VAL A 118 2.86 -4.82 15.25
C VAL A 118 3.10 -4.46 16.71
N GLU A 119 3.51 -5.42 17.54
CA GLU A 119 3.78 -5.21 18.95
C GLU A 119 4.86 -4.14 19.18
N TYR A 120 5.84 -4.05 18.27
CA TYR A 120 6.85 -3.00 18.35
C TYR A 120 6.32 -1.64 17.87
N ALA A 121 5.75 -1.58 16.68
CA ALA A 121 5.33 -0.35 16.03
C ALA A 121 4.22 0.38 16.80
N HIS A 122 3.26 -0.35 17.36
CA HIS A 122 2.16 0.22 18.12
C HIS A 122 2.60 0.93 19.42
N GLN A 123 3.78 0.62 19.96
CA GLN A 123 4.33 1.37 21.11
C GLN A 123 4.65 2.84 20.76
N PHE A 124 4.80 3.14 19.47
CA PHE A 124 5.15 4.45 18.93
C PHE A 124 4.03 5.09 18.10
N ASP A 125 2.82 4.55 18.17
CA ASP A 125 1.66 5.00 17.36
C ASP A 125 1.91 4.93 15.83
N VAL A 126 2.68 3.90 15.41
CA VAL A 126 3.01 3.63 14.00
C VAL A 126 2.12 2.51 13.49
N THR A 127 1.43 2.75 12.37
CA THR A 127 0.57 1.73 11.73
C THR A 127 1.38 0.67 11.01
N VAL A 128 0.86 -0.56 11.01
CA VAL A 128 1.50 -1.71 10.36
C VAL A 128 0.59 -2.28 9.28
N GLU A 129 1.09 -2.27 8.06
CA GLU A 129 0.55 -3.03 6.94
C GLU A 129 1.23 -4.39 6.89
N ALA A 130 0.48 -5.42 6.55
CA ALA A 130 1.01 -6.76 6.31
C ALA A 130 0.65 -7.25 4.90
N GLU A 131 1.22 -8.36 4.47
CA GLU A 131 0.90 -8.99 3.19
C GLU A 131 0.53 -10.45 3.36
N LEU A 132 -0.52 -10.86 2.66
CA LEU A 132 -1.03 -12.23 2.67
C LEU A 132 -1.39 -12.69 1.25
N GLY A 133 -1.36 -14.02 1.04
CA GLY A 133 -1.93 -14.66 -0.14
C GLY A 133 -3.46 -14.49 -0.25
N VAL A 134 -4.12 -15.29 -1.05
CA VAL A 134 -5.44 -14.99 -1.66
C VAL A 134 -6.64 -15.65 -0.96
N LEU A 135 -6.54 -16.24 0.21
CA LEU A 135 -7.68 -16.93 0.84
C LEU A 135 -8.41 -16.00 1.84
N ALA A 136 -9.67 -15.70 1.56
CA ALA A 136 -10.49 -14.83 2.41
C ALA A 136 -10.62 -15.32 3.87
N GLU A 137 -10.65 -16.61 4.11
CA GLU A 137 -10.70 -17.20 5.46
C GLU A 137 -9.40 -16.93 6.24
N GLU A 138 -8.24 -16.99 5.56
CA GLU A 138 -6.96 -16.68 6.16
C GLU A 138 -6.83 -15.21 6.55
N VAL A 139 -7.48 -14.29 5.81
CA VAL A 139 -7.45 -12.85 6.11
C VAL A 139 -8.01 -12.55 7.49
N ILE A 140 -9.11 -13.19 7.89
CA ILE A 140 -9.75 -12.98 9.19
C ILE A 140 -8.88 -13.51 10.33
N ASP A 141 -8.39 -14.75 10.18
CA ASP A 141 -7.50 -15.36 11.17
C ASP A 141 -6.21 -14.56 11.32
N PHE A 142 -5.59 -14.22 10.18
CA PHE A 142 -4.35 -13.46 10.14
C PHE A 142 -4.48 -12.08 10.79
N SER A 143 -5.47 -11.28 10.38
CA SER A 143 -5.66 -9.93 10.94
C SER A 143 -5.98 -9.96 12.44
N THR A 144 -6.76 -10.95 12.87
CA THR A 144 -7.10 -11.12 14.30
C THR A 144 -5.88 -11.51 15.14
N ARG A 145 -5.05 -12.43 14.63
CA ARG A 145 -3.88 -12.95 15.36
C ARG A 145 -2.70 -12.00 15.36
N THR A 146 -2.54 -11.23 14.30
CA THR A 146 -1.42 -10.27 14.16
C THR A 146 -1.75 -8.90 14.72
N GLY A 147 -3.00 -8.44 14.60
CA GLY A 147 -3.42 -7.11 14.97
C GLY A 147 -2.91 -6.03 14.01
N CYS A 148 -2.58 -6.37 12.75
CA CYS A 148 -2.17 -5.39 11.74
C CYS A 148 -3.31 -4.40 11.41
N ASP A 149 -2.93 -3.19 10.98
CA ASP A 149 -3.87 -2.08 10.75
C ASP A 149 -4.45 -2.07 9.33
N SER A 150 -3.76 -2.70 8.39
CA SER A 150 -4.17 -2.88 7.01
C SER A 150 -3.50 -4.12 6.42
N LEU A 151 -4.06 -4.63 5.33
CA LEU A 151 -3.56 -5.84 4.70
C LEU A 151 -3.52 -5.69 3.18
N ALA A 152 -2.34 -5.92 2.61
CA ALA A 152 -2.16 -6.13 1.19
C ALA A 152 -2.56 -7.56 0.83
N ILE A 153 -3.39 -7.69 -0.20
CA ILE A 153 -3.86 -8.98 -0.70
C ILE A 153 -3.58 -9.12 -2.19
N SER A 154 -3.13 -10.30 -2.58
CA SER A 154 -2.82 -10.62 -3.97
C SER A 154 -4.08 -10.99 -4.74
N ILE A 155 -4.76 -10.01 -5.33
CA ILE A 155 -5.92 -10.26 -6.20
C ILE A 155 -5.58 -10.38 -7.69
N GLY A 156 -4.30 -10.56 -8.01
CA GLY A 156 -3.82 -10.62 -9.39
C GLY A 156 -3.20 -9.32 -9.91
N THR A 157 -3.00 -8.34 -9.04
CA THR A 157 -2.15 -7.18 -9.34
C THR A 157 -0.70 -7.47 -8.96
N SER A 158 0.25 -6.86 -9.65
CA SER A 158 1.67 -6.91 -9.27
C SER A 158 2.39 -5.63 -9.66
N HIS A 159 3.51 -5.34 -9.02
CA HIS A 159 4.35 -4.20 -9.37
C HIS A 159 5.06 -4.39 -10.72
N GLY A 160 5.17 -3.32 -11.50
CA GLY A 160 6.00 -3.24 -12.70
C GLY A 160 5.34 -3.69 -14.01
N ALA A 161 6.08 -3.57 -15.11
CA ALA A 161 5.63 -3.82 -16.47
C ALA A 161 5.48 -5.30 -16.84
N TYR A 162 6.09 -6.21 -16.06
CA TYR A 162 6.14 -7.66 -16.36
C TYR A 162 5.30 -8.45 -15.35
N LYS A 163 4.00 -8.19 -15.34
CA LYS A 163 3.08 -8.73 -14.34
C LYS A 163 2.73 -10.20 -14.53
N PHE A 164 2.62 -10.62 -15.78
CA PHE A 164 2.24 -11.99 -16.11
C PHE A 164 3.16 -12.52 -17.20
N LYS A 165 3.60 -13.75 -17.02
CA LYS A 165 4.28 -14.46 -18.11
C LYS A 165 3.28 -14.74 -19.24
N PRO A 166 3.71 -14.80 -20.51
CA PRO A 166 2.81 -15.10 -21.64
C PRO A 166 1.97 -16.36 -21.45
N GLU A 167 2.50 -17.36 -20.73
CA GLU A 167 1.83 -18.62 -20.43
C GLU A 167 0.65 -18.46 -19.44
N GLN A 168 0.65 -17.39 -18.67
CA GLN A 168 -0.41 -17.05 -17.70
C GLN A 168 -1.52 -16.21 -18.33
N CYS A 169 -1.30 -15.69 -19.54
CA CYS A 169 -2.24 -14.84 -20.25
C CYS A 169 -3.07 -15.65 -21.25
N THR A 170 -4.33 -15.26 -21.42
CA THR A 170 -5.16 -15.75 -22.51
C THR A 170 -5.01 -14.83 -23.72
N ARG A 171 -5.12 -15.38 -24.94
CA ARG A 171 -5.10 -14.58 -26.16
C ARG A 171 -6.53 -14.19 -26.55
N ASP A 172 -6.80 -12.88 -26.59
CA ASP A 172 -8.09 -12.37 -27.06
C ASP A 172 -8.31 -12.83 -28.53
N PRO A 173 -9.39 -13.55 -28.81
CA PRO A 173 -9.66 -14.09 -30.16
C PRO A 173 -9.95 -13.01 -31.19
N LYS A 174 -10.34 -11.79 -30.77
CA LYS A 174 -10.66 -10.69 -31.68
C LYS A 174 -9.46 -9.81 -32.00
N THR A 175 -8.64 -9.53 -31.01
CA THR A 175 -7.53 -8.58 -31.14
C THR A 175 -6.17 -9.26 -31.23
N GLY A 176 -6.07 -10.55 -30.88
CA GLY A 176 -4.83 -11.31 -30.82
C GLY A 176 -3.91 -10.89 -29.67
N ARG A 177 -4.31 -9.94 -28.82
CA ARG A 177 -3.53 -9.45 -27.70
C ARG A 177 -3.54 -10.45 -26.55
N LEU A 178 -2.47 -10.46 -25.78
CA LEU A 178 -2.41 -11.18 -24.52
C LEU A 178 -3.20 -10.40 -23.44
N VAL A 179 -4.14 -11.09 -22.82
CA VAL A 179 -4.99 -10.57 -21.75
C VAL A 179 -4.58 -11.25 -20.46
N PRO A 180 -4.21 -10.52 -19.41
CA PRO A 180 -3.90 -11.09 -18.11
C PRO A 180 -5.13 -11.76 -17.51
N PRO A 181 -4.95 -12.67 -16.51
CA PRO A 181 -6.08 -13.21 -15.75
C PRO A 181 -6.94 -12.10 -15.16
N PRO A 182 -8.24 -12.30 -15.01
CA PRO A 182 -9.10 -11.35 -14.34
C PRO A 182 -8.65 -11.15 -12.88
N LEU A 183 -8.85 -9.95 -12.36
CA LEU A 183 -8.62 -9.69 -10.94
C LEU A 183 -9.68 -10.42 -10.10
N ALA A 184 -9.27 -10.98 -8.97
CA ALA A 184 -10.14 -11.74 -8.07
C ALA A 184 -10.99 -10.81 -7.18
N PHE A 185 -11.93 -10.09 -7.80
CA PHE A 185 -12.83 -9.18 -7.08
C PHE A 185 -13.83 -9.89 -6.16
N ASP A 186 -14.15 -11.14 -6.46
CA ASP A 186 -14.95 -12.01 -5.64
C ASP A 186 -14.35 -12.22 -4.24
N ILE A 187 -13.03 -12.36 -4.18
CA ILE A 187 -12.29 -12.46 -2.91
C ILE A 187 -12.35 -11.15 -2.12
N LEU A 188 -12.18 -9.99 -2.79
CA LEU A 188 -12.34 -8.69 -2.15
C LEU A 188 -13.73 -8.51 -1.54
N HIS A 189 -14.75 -8.92 -2.27
CA HIS A 189 -16.14 -8.85 -1.80
C HIS A 189 -16.39 -9.75 -0.59
N GLU A 190 -15.86 -10.97 -0.62
CA GLU A 190 -15.93 -11.89 0.51
C GLU A 190 -15.21 -11.34 1.75
N ILE A 191 -14.04 -10.71 1.57
CA ILE A 191 -13.32 -10.07 2.68
C ILE A 191 -14.13 -8.91 3.27
N GLU A 192 -14.71 -8.05 2.42
CA GLU A 192 -15.53 -6.93 2.88
C GLU A 192 -16.78 -7.40 3.66
N GLU A 193 -17.42 -8.49 3.23
CA GLU A 193 -18.54 -9.09 3.95
C GLU A 193 -18.13 -9.66 5.32
N LYS A 194 -16.98 -10.30 5.40
CA LYS A 194 -16.51 -10.98 6.63
C LYS A 194 -15.77 -10.03 7.60
N LEU A 195 -15.11 -8.98 7.09
CA LEU A 195 -14.37 -7.97 7.84
C LEU A 195 -14.78 -6.56 7.42
N PRO A 196 -16.01 -6.15 7.66
CA PRO A 196 -16.51 -4.87 7.18
C PRO A 196 -15.71 -3.70 7.75
N GLY A 197 -15.19 -2.86 6.84
CA GLY A 197 -14.43 -1.66 7.19
C GLY A 197 -12.97 -1.89 7.57
N PHE A 198 -12.44 -3.12 7.39
CA PHE A 198 -11.01 -3.38 7.53
C PHE A 198 -10.26 -2.81 6.32
N PRO A 199 -9.17 -2.03 6.51
CA PRO A 199 -8.44 -1.41 5.40
C PRO A 199 -7.69 -2.45 4.55
N ILE A 200 -8.01 -2.50 3.26
CA ILE A 200 -7.31 -3.33 2.28
C ILE A 200 -6.42 -2.44 1.42
N VAL A 201 -5.22 -2.92 1.14
CA VAL A 201 -4.24 -2.25 0.29
C VAL A 201 -4.13 -2.96 -1.04
N LEU A 202 -4.15 -2.19 -2.13
CA LEU A 202 -4.00 -2.69 -3.49
C LEU A 202 -2.66 -2.27 -4.05
N HIS A 203 -1.69 -3.17 -4.04
CA HIS A 203 -0.41 -2.97 -4.70
C HIS A 203 -0.52 -3.09 -6.23
N GLY A 204 0.37 -2.39 -6.95
CA GLY A 204 0.43 -2.47 -8.41
C GLY A 204 -0.78 -1.90 -9.15
N SER A 205 -1.59 -1.06 -8.51
CA SER A 205 -2.80 -0.48 -9.07
C SER A 205 -2.56 0.51 -10.23
N SER A 206 -1.40 1.12 -10.32
CA SER A 206 -1.04 2.09 -11.37
C SER A 206 -1.06 1.54 -12.79
N SER A 207 -1.13 0.24 -12.96
CA SER A 207 -1.19 -0.44 -14.27
C SER A 207 -2.46 -1.26 -14.45
N VAL A 208 -3.48 -1.02 -13.62
CA VAL A 208 -4.80 -1.64 -13.77
C VAL A 208 -5.50 -1.02 -15.01
N PRO A 209 -5.98 -1.83 -15.97
CA PRO A 209 -6.74 -1.33 -17.12
C PRO A 209 -7.98 -0.53 -16.70
N GLN A 210 -8.33 0.49 -17.48
CA GLN A 210 -9.44 1.42 -17.17
C GLN A 210 -10.78 0.71 -16.89
N GLU A 211 -11.05 -0.39 -17.59
CA GLU A 211 -12.25 -1.21 -17.36
C GLU A 211 -12.33 -1.76 -15.93
N PHE A 212 -11.18 -2.13 -15.34
CA PHE A 212 -11.11 -2.59 -13.94
C PHE A 212 -11.12 -1.44 -12.94
N VAL A 213 -10.55 -0.28 -13.28
CA VAL A 213 -10.69 0.96 -12.48
C VAL A 213 -12.17 1.28 -12.26
N ASN A 214 -12.99 1.15 -13.30
CA ASN A 214 -14.44 1.38 -13.22
C ASN A 214 -15.12 0.36 -12.28
N ILE A 215 -14.66 -0.89 -12.26
CA ILE A 215 -15.18 -1.93 -11.35
C ILE A 215 -14.75 -1.61 -9.91
N ILE A 216 -13.48 -1.27 -9.69
CA ILE A 216 -12.97 -0.87 -8.36
C ILE A 216 -13.77 0.31 -7.82
N ASN A 217 -14.02 1.33 -8.65
CA ASN A 217 -14.80 2.50 -8.27
C ASN A 217 -16.27 2.16 -7.94
N LYS A 218 -16.83 1.14 -8.58
CA LYS A 218 -18.20 0.68 -8.29
C LYS A 218 -18.31 0.05 -6.89
N TYR A 219 -17.25 -0.55 -6.38
CA TYR A 219 -17.21 -1.22 -5.08
C TYR A 219 -16.54 -0.36 -3.97
N GLY A 220 -16.56 0.95 -4.11
CA GLY A 220 -16.09 1.88 -3.07
C GLY A 220 -14.69 2.45 -3.29
N GLY A 221 -13.99 2.06 -4.36
CA GLY A 221 -12.77 2.73 -4.78
C GLY A 221 -13.05 4.10 -5.41
N ASN A 222 -12.06 4.96 -5.41
CA ASN A 222 -12.10 6.26 -6.12
C ASN A 222 -10.79 6.44 -6.89
N MET A 223 -10.55 5.57 -7.86
CA MET A 223 -9.38 5.68 -8.73
C MET A 223 -9.68 6.67 -9.85
N PRO A 224 -8.80 7.66 -10.08
CA PRO A 224 -8.91 8.53 -11.25
C PRO A 224 -8.74 7.69 -12.53
N GLY A 225 -9.58 7.95 -13.51
CA GLY A 225 -9.51 7.34 -14.83
C GLY A 225 -8.40 7.93 -15.68
#